data_b6b7ec6e6f35563d3be8ae1349c16e9d
#
_entry.id   b6b7ec6e6f35563d3be8ae1349c16e9d
#
_cell.length_a   1.000
_cell.length_b   1.000
_cell.length_c   1.000
_cell.angle_alpha   90.00
_cell.angle_beta   90.00
_cell.angle_gamma   90.00
#
_symmetry.space_group_name_H-M   'P 1'
#
loop_
_entity.id
_entity.type
_entity.pdbx_description
1 polymer ?
#
loop_
_entity_poly.entity_id
_entity_poly.type
_entity_poly.pdbx_seq_one_letter_code
_entity_poly.pdbx_strand_id
1 'polypeptide(L)'
;MESNKENTQPQEELPKKEEPNPNPKIKSDSQAPQEIPNSIKASEIEFYKKNYDSNPMNRIMQNVLAKNKITKTIKINDSRQYNRHIFEKEIPTMKATNQQSSGRCWIFAGLNILREIVGKKLKISEFELSQNYIAFWDKFEKINYTLENIIELCSRNYDDRTLSHILKEGIQDGGQWDMFSNIVRKYGVIPKVAMDETEQSSGTKESNFVINTTMRKFAALASKLYKENKIEEIKKEKKTLMEKLFNFLCMCYGKPPEKFDFEYKDNAKVYHCEKDLTPISFYKKYLDGVIDEYISIVNAPTE
;
A
#
# COMPACT_ATOMS: atom_id res chain seq x y z
N MET A 1 77.03 11.85 14.84
CA MET A 1 77.65 11.50 13.53
C MET A 1 76.56 10.73 12.77
N GLU A 2 76.40 11.10 11.53
CA GLU A 2 75.51 10.59 10.47
C GLU A 2 74.08 11.19 10.50
N SER A 3 73.91 12.20 9.82
CA SER A 3 73.84 12.69 8.43
C SER A 3 72.46 12.42 7.82
N ASN A 4 71.64 13.50 7.87
CA ASN A 4 70.40 13.62 7.07
C ASN A 4 70.68 13.52 5.57
N LYS A 5 69.97 12.70 4.88
CA LYS A 5 69.80 12.77 3.41
C LYS A 5 68.40 13.26 3.11
N GLU A 6 68.32 14.52 2.66
CA GLU A 6 67.19 15.13 1.99
C GLU A 6 66.90 14.36 0.68
N ASN A 7 65.64 13.93 0.54
CA ASN A 7 65.14 13.35 -0.69
C ASN A 7 64.23 14.39 -1.38
N THR A 8 64.79 15.09 -2.32
CA THR A 8 64.10 16.09 -3.15
C THR A 8 63.38 15.37 -4.26
N GLN A 9 62.06 15.39 -4.23
CA GLN A 9 61.19 14.97 -5.37
C GLN A 9 61.03 16.15 -6.35
N PRO A 10 60.97 15.91 -7.67
CA PRO A 10 60.81 16.95 -8.67
C PRO A 10 59.38 17.51 -8.66
N GLN A 11 59.27 18.81 -8.73
CA GLN A 11 58.02 19.56 -8.90
C GLN A 11 57.51 19.35 -10.33
N GLU A 12 56.30 18.74 -10.44
CA GLU A 12 55.52 18.74 -11.67
C GLU A 12 54.95 20.14 -11.93
N GLU A 13 55.30 20.70 -13.10
CA GLU A 13 54.77 21.99 -13.57
C GLU A 13 53.26 21.83 -13.88
N LEU A 14 52.44 22.67 -13.23
CA LEU A 14 51.02 22.82 -13.52
C LEU A 14 50.82 23.47 -14.92
N PRO A 15 49.89 22.99 -15.73
CA PRO A 15 49.59 23.57 -17.03
C PRO A 15 48.99 24.98 -16.87
N LYS A 16 49.50 25.90 -17.68
CA LYS A 16 49.06 27.31 -17.77
C LYS A 16 47.58 27.38 -18.11
N LYS A 17 46.82 28.11 -17.30
CA LYS A 17 45.43 28.47 -17.59
C LYS A 17 45.38 29.30 -18.87
N GLU A 18 44.68 28.81 -19.89
CA GLU A 18 44.26 29.59 -21.05
C GLU A 18 43.26 30.67 -20.61
N GLU A 19 43.47 31.88 -21.08
CA GLU A 19 42.56 33.00 -20.87
C GLU A 19 41.25 32.76 -21.62
N PRO A 20 40.07 33.12 -21.08
CA PRO A 20 38.82 32.92 -21.75
C PRO A 20 38.67 33.85 -22.96
N ASN A 21 38.47 33.24 -24.10
CA ASN A 21 38.15 33.85 -25.39
C ASN A 21 36.98 34.86 -25.24
N PRO A 22 37.07 36.10 -25.77
CA PRO A 22 36.01 37.07 -25.64
C PRO A 22 34.74 36.57 -26.38
N ASN A 23 33.64 36.60 -25.67
CA ASN A 23 32.26 36.27 -26.09
C ASN A 23 31.99 36.54 -27.59
N PRO A 24 31.49 35.58 -28.33
CA PRO A 24 30.91 35.86 -29.64
C PRO A 24 29.67 36.74 -29.45
N LYS A 25 29.67 37.92 -30.07
CA LYS A 25 28.53 38.81 -30.14
C LYS A 25 27.34 38.02 -30.70
N ILE A 26 26.38 37.67 -29.83
CA ILE A 26 25.08 37.15 -30.21
C ILE A 26 24.42 38.27 -31.00
N LYS A 27 24.31 38.09 -32.32
CA LYS A 27 23.47 38.94 -33.14
C LYS A 27 22.04 38.73 -32.67
N SER A 28 21.43 39.73 -32.11
CA SER A 28 20.00 39.78 -31.83
C SER A 28 19.23 39.84 -33.14
N ASP A 29 18.98 38.69 -33.73
CA ASP A 29 17.89 38.56 -34.69
C ASP A 29 16.60 38.70 -33.87
N SER A 30 16.06 39.93 -33.84
CA SER A 30 14.73 40.23 -33.35
C SER A 30 13.68 39.69 -34.33
N GLN A 31 13.56 38.38 -34.43
CA GLN A 31 12.34 37.78 -34.93
C GLN A 31 11.29 37.90 -33.83
N ALA A 32 10.18 38.59 -34.15
CA ALA A 32 9.03 38.64 -33.27
C ALA A 32 8.66 37.20 -32.86
N PRO A 33 8.31 36.95 -31.59
CA PRO A 33 7.98 35.60 -31.16
C PRO A 33 6.89 35.04 -32.05
N GLN A 34 7.15 33.93 -32.74
CA GLN A 34 6.13 33.21 -33.49
C GLN A 34 5.00 32.85 -32.54
N GLU A 35 3.77 33.31 -32.83
CA GLU A 35 2.61 32.93 -32.03
C GLU A 35 2.42 31.42 -32.09
N ILE A 36 2.60 30.76 -30.98
CA ILE A 36 2.31 29.33 -30.86
C ILE A 36 0.79 29.20 -30.89
N PRO A 37 0.21 28.41 -31.82
CA PRO A 37 -1.23 28.18 -31.86
C PRO A 37 -1.75 27.71 -30.53
N ASN A 38 -2.85 28.30 -30.04
CA ASN A 38 -3.46 27.99 -28.72
C ASN A 38 -2.64 28.37 -27.48
N SER A 39 -1.58 29.16 -27.60
CA SER A 39 -0.90 29.75 -26.44
C SER A 39 -1.73 30.85 -25.80
N ILE A 40 -1.61 31.00 -24.47
CA ILE A 40 -2.29 32.08 -23.73
C ILE A 40 -1.67 33.42 -24.14
N LYS A 41 -2.49 34.36 -24.62
CA LYS A 41 -2.05 35.68 -25.06
C LYS A 41 -1.84 36.63 -23.88
N ALA A 42 -0.93 37.56 -24.02
CA ALA A 42 -0.66 38.56 -22.97
C ALA A 42 -1.91 39.39 -22.64
N SER A 43 -2.73 39.72 -23.64
CA SER A 43 -3.99 40.43 -23.47
C SER A 43 -5.02 39.65 -22.62
N GLU A 44 -5.04 38.32 -22.75
CA GLU A 44 -5.90 37.46 -21.93
C GLU A 44 -5.43 37.45 -20.47
N ILE A 45 -4.11 37.42 -20.26
CA ILE A 45 -3.52 37.48 -18.90
C ILE A 45 -3.89 38.82 -18.24
N GLU A 46 -3.81 39.92 -18.95
CA GLU A 46 -4.19 41.23 -18.41
C GLU A 46 -5.70 41.28 -18.08
N PHE A 47 -6.54 40.73 -18.95
CA PHE A 47 -7.96 40.61 -18.69
C PHE A 47 -8.25 39.78 -17.43
N TYR A 48 -7.59 38.62 -17.25
CA TYR A 48 -7.76 37.78 -16.08
C TYR A 48 -7.29 38.46 -14.79
N LYS A 49 -6.15 39.17 -14.82
CA LYS A 49 -5.68 39.98 -13.70
C LYS A 49 -6.67 41.03 -13.28
N LYS A 50 -7.18 41.79 -14.24
CA LYS A 50 -8.18 42.83 -13.99
C LYS A 50 -9.46 42.27 -13.39
N ASN A 51 -9.94 41.12 -13.89
CA ASN A 51 -11.10 40.45 -13.33
C ASN A 51 -10.84 39.94 -11.92
N TYR A 52 -9.64 39.39 -11.65
CA TYR A 52 -9.25 38.98 -10.32
C TYR A 52 -9.26 40.15 -9.33
N ASP A 53 -8.68 41.29 -9.70
CA ASP A 53 -8.56 42.47 -8.84
C ASP A 53 -9.91 43.18 -8.62
N SER A 54 -10.87 43.02 -9.55
CA SER A 54 -12.20 43.61 -9.46
C SER A 54 -13.08 43.02 -8.37
N ASN A 55 -12.75 41.78 -7.88
CA ASN A 55 -13.50 41.12 -6.83
C ASN A 55 -12.72 41.13 -5.51
N PRO A 56 -13.11 41.96 -4.53
CA PRO A 56 -12.39 42.04 -3.24
C PRO A 56 -12.36 40.73 -2.45
N MET A 57 -13.31 39.81 -2.69
CA MET A 57 -13.31 38.48 -2.06
C MET A 57 -12.12 37.63 -2.51
N ASN A 58 -11.60 37.81 -3.72
CA ASN A 58 -10.45 37.09 -4.20
C ASN A 58 -9.23 37.31 -3.33
N ARG A 59 -8.99 38.55 -2.92
CA ARG A 59 -7.87 38.91 -2.02
C ARG A 59 -8.03 38.30 -0.63
N ILE A 60 -9.25 38.29 -0.10
CA ILE A 60 -9.57 37.68 1.17
C ILE A 60 -9.32 36.18 1.10
N MET A 61 -9.84 35.53 0.05
CA MET A 61 -9.67 34.09 -0.15
C MET A 61 -8.21 33.72 -0.41
N GLN A 62 -7.46 34.54 -1.12
CA GLN A 62 -6.02 34.34 -1.29
C GLN A 62 -5.28 34.29 0.05
N ASN A 63 -5.56 35.23 0.96
CA ASN A 63 -4.96 35.26 2.29
C ASN A 63 -5.38 34.04 3.14
N VAL A 64 -6.62 33.61 3.05
CA VAL A 64 -7.13 32.42 3.75
C VAL A 64 -6.45 31.16 3.22
N LEU A 65 -6.40 30.98 1.89
CA LEU A 65 -5.86 29.78 1.24
C LEU A 65 -4.34 29.72 1.30
N ALA A 66 -3.64 30.87 1.44
CA ALA A 66 -2.20 30.88 1.66
C ALA A 66 -1.79 30.19 2.99
N LYS A 67 -2.69 30.14 3.97
CA LYS A 67 -2.40 29.59 5.30
C LYS A 67 -3.22 28.34 5.64
N ASN A 68 -4.24 28.00 4.85
CA ASN A 68 -5.15 26.90 5.11
C ASN A 68 -5.30 25.95 3.93
N LYS A 69 -5.45 24.66 4.20
CA LYS A 69 -5.81 23.68 3.15
C LYS A 69 -7.22 23.96 2.63
N ILE A 70 -7.43 23.85 1.32
CA ILE A 70 -8.74 24.02 0.66
C ILE A 70 -9.80 23.19 1.37
N THR A 71 -9.52 21.91 1.65
CA THR A 71 -10.44 20.99 2.33
C THR A 71 -10.90 21.45 3.72
N LYS A 72 -10.09 22.29 4.40
CA LYS A 72 -10.48 22.88 5.70
C LYS A 72 -11.35 24.13 5.52
N THR A 73 -11.08 24.89 4.46
CA THR A 73 -11.76 26.18 4.21
C THR A 73 -13.17 26.00 3.68
N ILE A 74 -13.40 24.98 2.82
CA ILE A 74 -14.72 24.74 2.19
C ILE A 74 -15.70 23.98 3.09
N LYS A 75 -15.29 23.58 4.32
CA LYS A 75 -16.21 22.91 5.24
C LYS A 75 -17.32 23.89 5.69
N ILE A 76 -18.56 23.53 5.39
CA ILE A 76 -19.74 24.24 5.83
C ILE A 76 -19.95 23.88 7.32
N ASN A 77 -19.76 24.86 8.21
CA ASN A 77 -19.91 24.63 9.66
C ASN A 77 -21.36 24.33 10.04
N ASP A 78 -22.31 24.92 9.33
CA ASP A 78 -23.74 24.76 9.63
C ASP A 78 -24.26 23.33 9.43
N SER A 79 -23.58 22.51 8.60
CA SER A 79 -23.95 21.11 8.41
C SER A 79 -23.90 20.29 9.70
N ARG A 80 -23.10 20.70 10.69
CA ARG A 80 -23.03 20.05 12.00
C ARG A 80 -24.27 20.28 12.86
N GLN A 81 -25.00 21.37 12.66
CA GLN A 81 -26.21 21.69 13.42
C GLN A 81 -27.39 20.80 13.04
N TYR A 82 -27.39 20.28 11.82
CA TYR A 82 -28.45 19.40 11.30
C TYR A 82 -28.18 17.92 11.54
N ASN A 83 -26.92 17.53 11.75
CA ASN A 83 -26.55 16.15 12.01
C ASN A 83 -26.63 15.86 13.51
N ARG A 84 -27.81 15.51 13.98
CA ARG A 84 -28.01 14.99 15.35
C ARG A 84 -27.54 13.54 15.36
N HIS A 85 -26.44 13.27 16.07
CA HIS A 85 -25.90 11.92 16.27
C HIS A 85 -26.59 11.17 17.44
N ILE A 86 -27.90 11.35 17.59
CA ILE A 86 -28.72 10.66 18.57
C ILE A 86 -29.64 9.74 17.80
N PHE A 87 -29.50 8.45 18.04
CA PHE A 87 -30.27 7.41 17.39
C PHE A 87 -31.21 6.76 18.41
N GLU A 88 -32.41 6.37 17.97
CA GLU A 88 -33.36 5.64 18.79
C GLU A 88 -32.81 4.27 19.24
N LYS A 89 -32.00 3.67 18.38
CA LYS A 89 -31.42 2.34 18.61
C LYS A 89 -29.92 2.38 18.35
N GLU A 90 -29.15 2.19 19.39
CA GLU A 90 -27.70 2.07 19.33
C GLU A 90 -27.27 0.63 19.58
N ILE A 91 -26.38 0.12 18.75
CA ILE A 91 -25.75 -1.18 18.91
C ILE A 91 -24.37 -0.96 19.51
N PRO A 92 -24.13 -1.38 20.77
CA PRO A 92 -22.80 -1.24 21.38
C PRO A 92 -21.79 -2.09 20.62
N THR A 93 -20.67 -1.48 20.25
CA THR A 93 -19.56 -2.12 19.57
C THR A 93 -18.26 -1.86 20.31
N MET A 94 -17.26 -2.74 20.09
CA MET A 94 -15.91 -2.55 20.61
C MET A 94 -15.25 -1.32 19.97
N LYS A 95 -14.19 -0.80 20.60
CA LYS A 95 -13.46 0.37 20.08
C LYS A 95 -13.02 0.15 18.62
N ALA A 96 -13.06 1.22 17.83
CA ALA A 96 -12.60 1.18 16.45
C ALA A 96 -11.11 0.83 16.36
N THR A 97 -10.78 -0.06 15.44
CA THR A 97 -9.41 -0.44 15.11
C THR A 97 -8.79 0.53 14.10
N ASN A 98 -7.47 0.65 14.10
CA ASN A 98 -6.74 1.59 13.24
C ASN A 98 -5.79 0.86 12.29
N GLN A 99 -6.01 1.02 10.98
CA GLN A 99 -5.20 0.38 9.93
C GLN A 99 -3.85 1.08 9.65
N GLN A 100 -3.60 2.22 10.30
CA GLN A 100 -2.41 3.05 10.09
C GLN A 100 -2.23 3.46 8.60
N SER A 101 -1.01 3.37 8.07
CA SER A 101 -0.64 3.74 6.69
C SER A 101 -0.70 2.54 5.72
N SER A 102 -1.67 1.66 5.90
CA SER A 102 -1.90 0.48 5.03
C SER A 102 -3.25 0.54 4.35
N GLY A 103 -3.40 -0.11 3.19
CA GLY A 103 -4.66 -0.21 2.44
C GLY A 103 -5.54 -1.39 2.87
N ARG A 104 -5.46 -1.83 4.14
CA ARG A 104 -6.13 -3.05 4.67
C ARG A 104 -7.53 -2.80 5.25
N CYS A 105 -8.21 -1.71 4.88
CA CYS A 105 -9.53 -1.35 5.43
C CYS A 105 -10.55 -2.50 5.35
N TRP A 106 -10.55 -3.27 4.29
CA TRP A 106 -11.42 -4.42 4.08
C TRP A 106 -11.15 -5.58 5.07
N ILE A 107 -9.87 -5.83 5.44
CA ILE A 107 -9.48 -6.78 6.49
C ILE A 107 -9.97 -6.30 7.85
N PHE A 108 -9.71 -5.02 8.17
CA PHE A 108 -10.17 -4.41 9.42
C PHE A 108 -11.69 -4.44 9.55
N ALA A 109 -12.42 -4.13 8.47
CA ALA A 109 -13.87 -4.18 8.47
C ALA A 109 -14.39 -5.60 8.69
N GLY A 110 -13.88 -6.59 7.95
CA GLY A 110 -14.26 -7.99 8.10
C GLY A 110 -13.96 -8.54 9.49
N LEU A 111 -12.75 -8.31 10.02
CA LEU A 111 -12.38 -8.77 11.35
C LEU A 111 -13.14 -8.04 12.48
N ASN A 112 -13.54 -6.78 12.27
CA ASN A 112 -14.37 -6.07 13.24
C ASN A 112 -15.76 -6.72 13.39
N ILE A 113 -16.34 -7.26 12.33
CA ILE A 113 -17.59 -8.02 12.41
C ILE A 113 -17.36 -9.32 13.19
N LEU A 114 -16.32 -10.07 12.85
CA LEU A 114 -16.06 -11.37 13.46
C LEU A 114 -15.68 -11.26 14.94
N ARG A 115 -14.91 -10.24 15.34
CA ARG A 115 -14.52 -10.05 16.74
C ARG A 115 -15.70 -9.78 17.66
N GLU A 116 -16.75 -9.09 17.19
CA GLU A 116 -17.98 -8.86 17.98
C GLU A 116 -18.67 -10.18 18.32
N ILE A 117 -18.68 -11.14 17.41
CA ILE A 117 -19.26 -12.47 17.61
C ILE A 117 -18.42 -13.25 18.63
N VAL A 118 -17.09 -13.25 18.45
CA VAL A 118 -16.16 -13.89 19.41
C VAL A 118 -16.30 -13.29 20.78
N GLY A 119 -16.28 -11.96 20.87
CA GLY A 119 -16.38 -11.23 22.14
C GLY A 119 -17.69 -11.53 22.90
N LYS A 120 -18.81 -11.63 22.20
CA LYS A 120 -20.10 -12.06 22.78
C LYS A 120 -20.05 -13.48 23.33
N LYS A 121 -19.46 -14.43 22.57
CA LYS A 121 -19.30 -15.84 23.01
C LYS A 121 -18.40 -15.96 24.22
N LEU A 122 -17.32 -15.17 24.28
CA LEU A 122 -16.33 -15.18 25.36
C LEU A 122 -16.72 -14.28 26.54
N LYS A 123 -17.77 -13.48 26.39
CA LYS A 123 -18.22 -12.47 27.37
C LYS A 123 -17.11 -11.45 27.70
N ILE A 124 -16.42 -10.95 26.68
CA ILE A 124 -15.37 -9.95 26.79
C ILE A 124 -15.77 -8.68 26.06
N SER A 125 -15.47 -7.52 26.66
CA SER A 125 -15.83 -6.21 26.14
C SER A 125 -14.78 -5.63 25.17
N GLU A 126 -13.54 -6.14 25.21
CA GLU A 126 -12.45 -5.69 24.35
C GLU A 126 -11.73 -6.91 23.78
N PHE A 127 -11.69 -7.03 22.46
CA PHE A 127 -11.03 -8.12 21.77
C PHE A 127 -10.65 -7.69 20.35
N GLU A 128 -9.51 -8.17 19.86
CA GLU A 128 -9.11 -8.01 18.47
C GLU A 128 -8.62 -9.33 17.89
N LEU A 129 -9.01 -9.59 16.65
CA LEU A 129 -8.40 -10.61 15.79
C LEU A 129 -7.20 -10.01 15.06
N SER A 130 -6.21 -10.83 14.75
CA SER A 130 -4.99 -10.37 14.08
C SER A 130 -5.24 -9.97 12.62
N GLN A 131 -5.15 -8.68 12.36
CA GLN A 131 -5.20 -8.14 11.01
C GLN A 131 -3.91 -8.47 10.23
N ASN A 132 -2.79 -8.53 10.95
CA ASN A 132 -1.49 -8.89 10.41
C ASN A 132 -1.46 -10.32 9.86
N TYR A 133 -2.08 -11.26 10.56
CA TYR A 133 -2.20 -12.65 10.12
C TYR A 133 -2.95 -12.78 8.80
N ILE A 134 -4.09 -12.12 8.67
CA ILE A 134 -4.89 -12.13 7.43
C ILE A 134 -4.13 -11.43 6.30
N ALA A 135 -3.47 -10.29 6.59
CA ALA A 135 -2.67 -9.56 5.62
C ALA A 135 -1.48 -10.38 5.09
N PHE A 136 -0.84 -11.18 5.94
CA PHE A 136 0.24 -12.09 5.53
C PHE A 136 -0.25 -13.06 4.44
N TRP A 137 -1.36 -13.75 4.71
CA TRP A 137 -1.92 -14.73 3.78
C TRP A 137 -2.49 -14.09 2.52
N ASP A 138 -3.15 -12.93 2.64
CA ASP A 138 -3.59 -12.15 1.49
C ASP A 138 -2.44 -11.83 0.54
N LYS A 139 -1.34 -11.30 1.07
CA LYS A 139 -0.17 -11.00 0.24
C LYS A 139 0.43 -12.24 -0.39
N PHE A 140 0.52 -13.33 0.34
CA PHE A 140 1.09 -14.57 -0.19
C PHE A 140 0.23 -15.17 -1.30
N GLU A 141 -1.10 -15.14 -1.17
CA GLU A 141 -2.04 -15.57 -2.23
C GLU A 141 -1.98 -14.63 -3.45
N LYS A 142 -1.92 -13.33 -3.25
CA LYS A 142 -1.79 -12.35 -4.34
C LYS A 142 -0.48 -12.52 -5.10
N ILE A 143 0.63 -12.81 -4.40
CA ILE A 143 1.91 -13.13 -5.02
C ILE A 143 1.76 -14.34 -5.92
N ASN A 144 1.20 -15.43 -5.40
CA ASN A 144 1.00 -16.66 -6.17
C ASN A 144 0.12 -16.40 -7.41
N TYR A 145 -1.01 -15.73 -7.23
CA TYR A 145 -1.92 -15.38 -8.32
C TYR A 145 -1.23 -14.54 -9.40
N THR A 146 -0.47 -13.52 -8.99
CA THR A 146 0.25 -12.65 -9.93
C THR A 146 1.32 -13.42 -10.70
N LEU A 147 2.06 -14.32 -10.03
CA LEU A 147 3.08 -15.15 -10.69
C LEU A 147 2.47 -16.14 -11.68
N GLU A 148 1.29 -16.72 -11.38
CA GLU A 148 0.58 -17.57 -12.34
C GLU A 148 0.16 -16.79 -13.59
N ASN A 149 -0.43 -15.60 -13.41
CA ASN A 149 -0.77 -14.73 -14.53
C ASN A 149 0.46 -14.33 -15.37
N ILE A 150 1.60 -14.05 -14.72
CA ILE A 150 2.85 -13.77 -15.43
C ILE A 150 3.28 -14.98 -16.28
N ILE A 151 3.17 -16.20 -15.76
CA ILE A 151 3.51 -17.42 -16.50
C ILE A 151 2.55 -17.62 -17.69
N GLU A 152 1.26 -17.44 -17.48
CA GLU A 152 0.27 -17.55 -18.54
C GLU A 152 0.51 -16.55 -19.68
N LEU A 153 0.96 -15.36 -19.34
CA LEU A 153 1.19 -14.26 -20.28
C LEU A 153 2.64 -14.13 -20.76
N CYS A 154 3.57 -14.99 -20.32
CA CYS A 154 5.01 -14.86 -20.64
C CYS A 154 5.34 -15.02 -22.12
N SER A 155 4.43 -15.59 -22.93
CA SER A 155 4.54 -15.68 -24.39
C SER A 155 4.26 -14.36 -25.10
N ARG A 156 3.58 -13.43 -24.44
CA ARG A 156 3.17 -12.15 -25.03
C ARG A 156 4.32 -11.15 -25.02
N ASN A 157 4.21 -10.15 -25.90
CA ASN A 157 5.14 -9.04 -25.86
C ASN A 157 4.95 -8.22 -24.56
N TYR A 158 6.01 -7.56 -24.09
CA TYR A 158 5.99 -6.75 -22.87
C TYR A 158 5.09 -5.51 -22.97
N ASP A 159 4.73 -5.08 -24.19
CA ASP A 159 3.77 -4.01 -24.48
C ASP A 159 2.31 -4.50 -24.57
N ASP A 160 2.07 -5.81 -24.40
CA ASP A 160 0.72 -6.34 -24.27
C ASP A 160 -0.02 -5.63 -23.13
N ARG A 161 -1.22 -5.15 -23.43
CA ARG A 161 -1.99 -4.34 -22.48
C ARG A 161 -2.24 -5.05 -21.15
N THR A 162 -2.58 -6.34 -21.18
CA THR A 162 -2.89 -7.13 -19.99
C THR A 162 -1.65 -7.37 -19.16
N LEU A 163 -0.55 -7.82 -19.77
CA LEU A 163 0.71 -8.05 -19.08
C LEU A 163 1.26 -6.74 -18.49
N SER A 164 1.25 -5.66 -19.28
CA SER A 164 1.68 -4.34 -18.83
C SER A 164 0.85 -3.84 -17.64
N HIS A 165 -0.47 -4.05 -17.64
CA HIS A 165 -1.34 -3.71 -16.51
C HIS A 165 -0.97 -4.51 -15.25
N ILE A 166 -0.84 -5.84 -15.34
CA ILE A 166 -0.47 -6.69 -14.21
C ILE A 166 0.90 -6.30 -13.63
N LEU A 167 1.88 -6.02 -14.49
CA LEU A 167 3.22 -5.63 -14.03
C LEU A 167 3.27 -4.21 -13.44
N LYS A 168 2.40 -3.31 -13.89
CA LYS A 168 2.27 -1.95 -13.36
C LYS A 168 1.61 -1.95 -12.00
N GLU A 169 0.45 -2.57 -11.89
CA GLU A 169 -0.34 -2.61 -10.65
C GLU A 169 0.35 -3.49 -9.59
N GLY A 170 0.83 -4.67 -9.96
CA GLY A 170 1.45 -5.60 -9.04
C GLY A 170 0.49 -6.06 -7.94
N ILE A 171 1.05 -6.41 -6.77
CA ILE A 171 0.23 -6.63 -5.58
C ILE A 171 -0.08 -5.29 -4.90
N GLN A 172 -1.33 -5.17 -4.46
CA GLN A 172 -1.84 -4.04 -3.68
C GLN A 172 -2.47 -4.55 -2.39
N ASP A 173 -2.71 -3.64 -1.45
CA ASP A 173 -3.32 -4.00 -0.16
C ASP A 173 -4.84 -4.18 -0.25
N GLY A 174 -5.48 -3.55 -1.25
CA GLY A 174 -6.93 -3.55 -1.43
C GLY A 174 -7.52 -4.94 -1.60
N GLY A 175 -8.76 -5.12 -1.21
CA GLY A 175 -9.51 -6.37 -1.36
C GLY A 175 -10.99 -6.17 -1.10
N GLN A 176 -11.74 -7.27 -1.21
CA GLN A 176 -13.19 -7.31 -1.12
C GLN A 176 -13.62 -8.43 -0.17
N TRP A 177 -14.92 -8.50 0.13
CA TRP A 177 -15.50 -9.49 1.04
C TRP A 177 -15.16 -10.94 0.65
N ASP A 178 -15.26 -11.29 -0.63
CA ASP A 178 -15.02 -12.66 -1.09
C ASP A 178 -13.55 -13.07 -0.89
N MET A 179 -12.61 -12.13 -1.09
CA MET A 179 -11.19 -12.37 -0.79
C MET A 179 -10.97 -12.60 0.69
N PHE A 180 -11.59 -11.78 1.55
CA PHE A 180 -11.52 -11.92 3.00
C PHE A 180 -12.07 -13.27 3.46
N SER A 181 -13.28 -13.61 3.02
CA SER A 181 -13.96 -14.85 3.41
C SER A 181 -13.19 -16.09 2.97
N ASN A 182 -12.62 -16.07 1.76
CA ASN A 182 -11.80 -17.17 1.26
C ASN A 182 -10.50 -17.37 2.05
N ILE A 183 -9.84 -16.28 2.45
CA ILE A 183 -8.64 -16.36 3.30
C ILE A 183 -9.00 -16.93 4.67
N VAL A 184 -10.08 -16.46 5.28
CA VAL A 184 -10.53 -16.94 6.60
C VAL A 184 -10.93 -18.41 6.53
N ARG A 185 -11.64 -18.86 5.49
CA ARG A 185 -11.96 -20.28 5.31
C ARG A 185 -10.73 -21.15 5.15
N LYS A 186 -9.74 -20.68 4.40
CA LYS A 186 -8.52 -21.44 4.08
C LYS A 186 -7.53 -21.48 5.23
N TYR A 187 -7.31 -20.35 5.90
CA TYR A 187 -6.25 -20.18 6.89
C TYR A 187 -6.73 -20.01 8.33
N GLY A 188 -8.03 -19.78 8.53
CA GLY A 188 -8.59 -19.46 9.84
C GLY A 188 -8.31 -18.02 10.28
N VAL A 189 -8.51 -17.80 11.58
CA VAL A 189 -8.23 -16.52 12.25
C VAL A 189 -7.55 -16.80 13.59
N ILE A 190 -6.86 -15.80 14.11
CA ILE A 190 -6.17 -15.88 15.41
C ILE A 190 -6.42 -14.59 16.21
N PRO A 191 -6.31 -14.63 17.54
CA PRO A 191 -6.28 -13.43 18.36
C PRO A 191 -5.08 -12.55 17.98
N LYS A 192 -5.23 -11.24 18.12
CA LYS A 192 -4.16 -10.27 17.83
C LYS A 192 -2.88 -10.54 18.59
N VAL A 193 -3.00 -10.96 19.86
CA VAL A 193 -1.84 -11.29 20.72
C VAL A 193 -1.00 -12.44 20.18
N ALA A 194 -1.54 -13.31 19.35
CA ALA A 194 -0.78 -14.43 18.76
C ALA A 194 0.07 -14.01 17.54
N MET A 195 -0.29 -12.90 16.87
CA MET A 195 0.51 -12.29 15.80
C MET A 195 0.12 -10.81 15.70
N ASP A 196 0.83 -9.96 16.42
CA ASP A 196 0.57 -8.54 16.51
C ASP A 196 1.06 -7.79 15.25
N GLU A 197 0.72 -6.53 15.14
CA GLU A 197 1.17 -5.65 14.05
C GLU A 197 2.68 -5.41 14.12
N THR A 198 3.27 -5.27 12.94
CA THR A 198 4.67 -4.87 12.76
C THR A 198 4.73 -3.50 12.09
N GLU A 199 5.90 -2.89 12.04
CA GLU A 199 6.12 -1.66 11.28
C GLU A 199 5.75 -1.87 9.80
N GLN A 200 6.13 -3.02 9.21
CA GLN A 200 5.87 -3.33 7.80
C GLN A 200 4.40 -3.68 7.51
N SER A 201 3.66 -4.19 8.49
CA SER A 201 2.22 -4.39 8.34
C SER A 201 1.44 -3.07 8.49
N SER A 202 1.94 -2.17 9.33
CA SER A 202 1.35 -0.84 9.56
C SER A 202 1.67 0.17 8.45
N GLY A 203 2.80 0.00 7.73
CA GLY A 203 3.27 0.82 6.62
C GLY A 203 3.75 -0.03 5.44
N THR A 204 2.84 -0.43 4.56
CA THR A 204 3.06 -1.50 3.55
C THR A 204 3.78 -1.06 2.27
N LYS A 205 4.08 0.23 2.10
CA LYS A 205 4.63 0.79 0.86
C LYS A 205 5.96 0.15 0.44
N GLU A 206 6.90 0.04 1.38
CA GLU A 206 8.23 -0.47 1.12
C GLU A 206 8.21 -1.98 0.83
N SER A 207 7.48 -2.76 1.61
CA SER A 207 7.35 -4.20 1.38
C SER A 207 6.67 -4.50 0.04
N ASN A 208 5.61 -3.78 -0.33
CA ASN A 208 4.97 -3.90 -1.63
C ASN A 208 5.92 -3.54 -2.78
N PHE A 209 6.75 -2.51 -2.62
CA PHE A 209 7.75 -2.13 -3.64
C PHE A 209 8.76 -3.25 -3.90
N VAL A 210 9.31 -3.87 -2.84
CA VAL A 210 10.26 -4.98 -2.94
C VAL A 210 9.62 -6.18 -3.63
N ILE A 211 8.42 -6.57 -3.22
CA ILE A 211 7.69 -7.71 -3.81
C ILE A 211 7.42 -7.44 -5.30
N ASN A 212 6.86 -6.29 -5.64
CA ASN A 212 6.52 -5.93 -7.01
C ASN A 212 7.74 -5.86 -7.92
N THR A 213 8.86 -5.32 -7.40
CA THR A 213 10.13 -5.29 -8.14
C THR A 213 10.65 -6.70 -8.40
N THR A 214 10.52 -7.59 -7.43
CA THR A 214 10.94 -8.99 -7.55
C THR A 214 10.09 -9.76 -8.56
N MET A 215 8.78 -9.55 -8.57
CA MET A 215 7.87 -10.15 -9.56
C MET A 215 8.13 -9.65 -10.99
N ARG A 216 8.46 -8.35 -11.17
CA ARG A 216 8.87 -7.83 -12.49
C ARG A 216 10.16 -8.48 -13.00
N LYS A 217 11.14 -8.73 -12.12
CA LYS A 217 12.35 -9.48 -12.48
C LYS A 217 12.02 -10.91 -12.92
N PHE A 218 11.09 -11.55 -12.21
CA PHE A 218 10.61 -12.88 -12.59
C PHE A 218 9.91 -12.86 -13.96
N ALA A 219 9.09 -11.85 -14.25
CA ALA A 219 8.43 -11.72 -15.55
C ALA A 219 9.44 -11.64 -16.71
N ALA A 220 10.51 -10.86 -16.56
CA ALA A 220 11.58 -10.79 -17.54
C ALA A 220 12.30 -12.15 -17.72
N LEU A 221 12.57 -12.87 -16.63
CA LEU A 221 13.16 -14.20 -16.67
C LEU A 221 12.22 -15.21 -17.34
N ALA A 222 10.92 -15.21 -16.98
CA ALA A 222 9.92 -16.11 -17.56
C ALA A 222 9.79 -15.91 -19.08
N SER A 223 9.73 -14.66 -19.54
CA SER A 223 9.71 -14.36 -20.99
C SER A 223 10.98 -14.85 -21.71
N LYS A 224 12.16 -14.69 -21.08
CA LYS A 224 13.42 -15.22 -21.64
C LYS A 224 13.39 -16.74 -21.74
N LEU A 225 13.05 -17.43 -20.64
CA LEU A 225 13.00 -18.88 -20.60
C LEU A 225 11.94 -19.45 -21.56
N TYR A 226 10.81 -18.75 -21.72
CA TYR A 226 9.80 -19.14 -22.70
C TYR A 226 10.34 -19.12 -24.14
N LYS A 227 11.07 -18.06 -24.53
CA LYS A 227 11.71 -17.95 -25.83
C LYS A 227 12.77 -19.04 -26.08
N GLU A 228 13.40 -19.53 -25.02
CA GLU A 228 14.35 -20.64 -25.02
C GLU A 228 13.65 -22.02 -24.96
N ASN A 229 12.33 -22.06 -24.96
CA ASN A 229 11.50 -23.29 -24.82
C ASN A 229 11.72 -24.06 -23.50
N LYS A 230 12.06 -23.37 -22.43
CA LYS A 230 12.40 -23.94 -21.11
C LYS A 230 11.24 -23.79 -20.09
N ILE A 231 10.08 -24.33 -20.42
CA ILE A 231 8.86 -24.16 -19.63
C ILE A 231 8.99 -24.73 -18.20
N GLU A 232 9.62 -25.89 -18.04
CA GLU A 232 9.79 -26.50 -16.72
C GLU A 232 10.74 -25.70 -15.81
N GLU A 233 11.69 -24.97 -16.40
CA GLU A 233 12.54 -24.06 -15.63
C GLU A 233 11.75 -22.87 -15.07
N ILE A 234 10.75 -22.36 -15.80
CA ILE A 234 9.87 -21.29 -15.30
C ILE A 234 9.13 -21.74 -14.04
N LYS A 235 8.58 -22.96 -14.05
CA LYS A 235 7.87 -23.52 -12.89
C LYS A 235 8.82 -23.71 -11.69
N LYS A 236 10.04 -24.15 -11.93
CA LYS A 236 11.07 -24.31 -10.91
C LYS A 236 11.46 -22.96 -10.31
N GLU A 237 11.70 -21.95 -11.15
CA GLU A 237 12.02 -20.60 -10.71
C GLU A 237 10.87 -19.96 -9.92
N LYS A 238 9.60 -20.17 -10.35
CA LYS A 238 8.43 -19.75 -9.55
C LYS A 238 8.46 -20.36 -8.14
N LYS A 239 8.68 -21.67 -8.03
CA LYS A 239 8.72 -22.34 -6.72
C LYS A 239 9.81 -21.75 -5.82
N THR A 240 11.01 -21.56 -6.35
CA THR A 240 12.12 -20.91 -5.63
C THR A 240 11.78 -19.49 -5.21
N LEU A 241 11.10 -18.75 -6.09
CA LEU A 241 10.69 -17.38 -5.80
C LEU A 241 9.61 -17.33 -4.73
N MET A 242 8.62 -18.22 -4.77
CA MET A 242 7.59 -18.33 -3.73
C MET A 242 8.20 -18.58 -2.34
N GLU A 243 9.19 -19.46 -2.24
CA GLU A 243 9.93 -19.71 -1.00
C GLU A 243 10.65 -18.43 -0.50
N LYS A 244 11.35 -17.74 -1.38
CA LYS A 244 12.03 -16.48 -1.05
C LYS A 244 11.06 -15.40 -0.58
N LEU A 245 9.91 -15.27 -1.24
CA LEU A 245 8.89 -14.28 -0.89
C LEU A 245 8.14 -14.65 0.39
N PHE A 246 7.92 -15.96 0.65
CA PHE A 246 7.41 -16.41 1.94
C PHE A 246 8.35 -16.01 3.09
N ASN A 247 9.65 -16.29 2.94
CA ASN A 247 10.66 -15.89 3.93
C ASN A 247 10.71 -14.36 4.11
N PHE A 248 10.61 -13.60 3.02
CA PHE A 248 10.54 -12.14 3.08
C PHE A 248 9.29 -11.66 3.85
N LEU A 249 8.13 -12.26 3.59
CA LEU A 249 6.91 -11.95 4.34
C LEU A 249 7.06 -12.30 5.82
N CYS A 250 7.68 -13.44 6.17
CA CYS A 250 7.97 -13.78 7.57
C CYS A 250 8.87 -12.75 8.25
N MET A 251 9.86 -12.20 7.55
CA MET A 251 10.72 -11.13 8.08
C MET A 251 9.97 -9.82 8.30
N CYS A 252 9.01 -9.50 7.41
CA CYS A 252 8.26 -8.24 7.46
C CYS A 252 7.07 -8.29 8.42
N TYR A 253 6.31 -9.38 8.43
CA TYR A 253 5.01 -9.52 9.10
C TYR A 253 5.07 -10.44 10.32
N GLY A 254 6.16 -11.17 10.51
CA GLY A 254 6.26 -12.28 11.46
C GLY A 254 5.84 -13.61 10.84
N LYS A 255 6.34 -14.71 11.38
CA LYS A 255 5.97 -16.07 10.96
C LYS A 255 4.57 -16.40 11.49
N PRO A 256 3.58 -16.73 10.67
CA PRO A 256 2.26 -17.18 11.13
C PRO A 256 2.39 -18.37 12.06
N PRO A 257 1.74 -18.35 13.25
CA PRO A 257 1.82 -19.47 14.20
C PRO A 257 1.05 -20.68 13.67
N GLU A 258 1.64 -21.85 13.83
CA GLU A 258 0.96 -23.12 13.57
C GLU A 258 0.00 -23.46 14.71
N LYS A 259 0.42 -23.16 15.95
CA LYS A 259 -0.36 -23.28 17.16
C LYS A 259 -0.11 -22.09 18.08
N PHE A 260 -1.09 -21.80 18.93
CA PHE A 260 -0.99 -20.74 19.93
C PHE A 260 -1.86 -21.09 21.15
N ASP A 261 -1.51 -20.52 22.29
CA ASP A 261 -2.34 -20.53 23.48
C ASP A 261 -3.16 -19.24 23.52
N PHE A 262 -4.40 -19.34 23.92
CA PHE A 262 -5.30 -18.22 24.04
C PHE A 262 -5.78 -18.03 25.49
N GLU A 263 -5.28 -16.96 26.09
CA GLU A 263 -5.58 -16.59 27.46
C GLU A 263 -6.41 -15.31 27.47
N TYR A 264 -7.47 -15.29 28.28
CA TYR A 264 -8.31 -14.10 28.45
C TYR A 264 -8.98 -14.09 29.81
N LYS A 265 -9.45 -12.90 30.21
CA LYS A 265 -10.37 -12.72 31.33
C LYS A 265 -11.71 -12.26 30.80
N ASP A 266 -12.79 -12.92 31.22
CA ASP A 266 -14.13 -12.50 30.89
C ASP A 266 -14.54 -11.23 31.67
N ASN A 267 -15.75 -10.71 31.41
CA ASN A 267 -16.28 -9.52 32.08
C ASN A 267 -16.48 -9.73 33.59
N ALA A 268 -16.57 -10.98 34.05
CA ALA A 268 -16.60 -11.33 35.47
C ALA A 268 -15.18 -11.46 36.07
N LYS A 269 -14.13 -11.14 35.29
CA LYS A 269 -12.71 -11.28 35.65
C LYS A 269 -12.25 -12.72 35.89
N VAL A 270 -13.01 -13.71 35.44
CA VAL A 270 -12.61 -15.12 35.48
C VAL A 270 -11.56 -15.33 34.39
N TYR A 271 -10.46 -15.98 34.78
CA TYR A 271 -9.39 -16.36 33.88
C TYR A 271 -9.73 -17.62 33.09
N HIS A 272 -9.48 -17.59 31.81
CA HIS A 272 -9.63 -18.72 30.88
C HIS A 272 -8.34 -18.92 30.11
N CYS A 273 -7.98 -20.16 29.84
CA CYS A 273 -6.82 -20.54 29.02
C CYS A 273 -7.20 -21.69 28.12
N GLU A 274 -6.98 -21.52 26.83
CA GLU A 274 -7.11 -22.58 25.83
C GLU A 274 -5.76 -22.83 25.19
N LYS A 275 -5.27 -24.04 25.22
CA LYS A 275 -3.95 -24.41 24.77
C LYS A 275 -3.96 -25.11 23.42
N ASP A 276 -2.84 -25.05 22.71
CA ASP A 276 -2.59 -25.77 21.46
C ASP A 276 -3.62 -25.50 20.35
N LEU A 277 -4.24 -24.33 20.34
CA LEU A 277 -5.18 -23.96 19.27
C LEU A 277 -4.44 -23.74 17.96
N THR A 278 -4.99 -24.28 16.88
CA THR A 278 -4.60 -23.90 15.53
C THR A 278 -5.51 -22.76 15.00
N PRO A 279 -5.06 -21.95 14.04
CA PRO A 279 -5.91 -20.91 13.46
C PRO A 279 -7.27 -21.45 12.96
N ILE A 280 -7.28 -22.61 12.34
CA ILE A 280 -8.50 -23.28 11.86
C ILE A 280 -9.36 -23.78 13.03
N SER A 281 -8.76 -24.34 14.08
CA SER A 281 -9.53 -24.83 15.25
C SER A 281 -10.18 -23.67 16.00
N PHE A 282 -9.48 -22.54 16.12
CA PHE A 282 -10.03 -21.32 16.70
C PHE A 282 -11.20 -20.77 15.85
N TYR A 283 -11.02 -20.69 14.51
CA TYR A 283 -12.08 -20.30 13.60
C TYR A 283 -13.33 -21.18 13.75
N LYS A 284 -13.16 -22.50 13.66
CA LYS A 284 -14.28 -23.46 13.80
C LYS A 284 -14.97 -23.35 15.15
N LYS A 285 -14.23 -23.19 16.24
CA LYS A 285 -14.81 -23.11 17.57
C LYS A 285 -15.68 -21.88 17.79
N TYR A 286 -15.26 -20.73 17.28
CA TYR A 286 -15.90 -19.45 17.59
C TYR A 286 -16.73 -18.86 16.45
N LEU A 287 -16.45 -19.22 15.20
CA LEU A 287 -16.97 -18.57 14.01
C LEU A 287 -17.48 -19.55 12.94
N ASP A 288 -17.63 -20.83 13.28
CA ASP A 288 -18.07 -21.87 12.32
C ASP A 288 -19.41 -21.49 11.66
N GLY A 289 -19.43 -21.51 10.31
CA GLY A 289 -20.59 -21.15 9.51
C GLY A 289 -20.89 -19.65 9.42
N VAL A 290 -20.35 -18.82 10.31
CA VAL A 290 -20.70 -17.38 10.38
C VAL A 290 -20.45 -16.66 9.06
N ILE A 291 -19.31 -16.93 8.41
CA ILE A 291 -18.98 -16.24 7.14
C ILE A 291 -19.97 -16.59 6.02
N ASP A 292 -20.55 -17.78 6.06
CA ASP A 292 -21.48 -18.27 5.04
C ASP A 292 -22.90 -17.71 5.20
N GLU A 293 -23.18 -17.09 6.35
CA GLU A 293 -24.44 -16.38 6.61
C GLU A 293 -24.45 -14.95 6.02
N TYR A 294 -23.30 -14.41 5.63
CA TYR A 294 -23.19 -13.07 5.03
C TYR A 294 -23.37 -13.11 3.52
N ILE A 295 -24.10 -12.12 3.01
CA ILE A 295 -24.26 -11.87 1.58
C ILE A 295 -23.58 -10.57 1.19
N SER A 296 -22.99 -10.54 0.01
CA SER A 296 -22.42 -9.33 -0.57
C SER A 296 -23.48 -8.62 -1.41
N ILE A 297 -23.71 -7.34 -1.12
CA ILE A 297 -24.60 -6.49 -1.91
C ILE A 297 -23.72 -5.47 -2.63
N VAL A 298 -23.79 -5.48 -3.96
CA VAL A 298 -23.00 -4.59 -4.81
C VAL A 298 -23.94 -3.69 -5.61
N ASN A 299 -23.71 -2.38 -5.54
CA ASN A 299 -24.35 -1.42 -6.44
C ASN A 299 -23.51 -1.32 -7.71
N ALA A 300 -23.75 -2.22 -8.65
CA ALA A 300 -23.09 -2.24 -9.94
C ALA A 300 -24.14 -2.31 -11.05
N PRO A 301 -23.86 -1.75 -12.26
CA PRO A 301 -24.71 -2.01 -13.42
C PRO A 301 -24.75 -3.53 -13.66
N THR A 302 -25.93 -4.08 -13.65
CA THR A 302 -26.17 -5.46 -14.12
C THR A 302 -26.58 -5.38 -15.57
N GLU A 303 -26.10 -6.32 -16.41
CA GLU A 303 -26.56 -6.46 -17.80
C GLU A 303 -28.04 -6.76 -17.86
#